data_aa8d43111fac633aedda542bba71ee26
#
_entry.id   aa8d43111fac633aedda542bba71ee26
#
_cell.length_a   1.000
_cell.length_b   1.000
_cell.length_c   1.000
_cell.angle_alpha   90.00
_cell.angle_beta   90.00
_cell.angle_gamma   90.00
#
_symmetry.space_group_name_H-M   'P 1'
#
loop_
_entity.id
_entity.type
_entity.pdbx_description
1 polymer ?
#
loop_
_entity_poly.entity_id
_entity_poly.type
_entity_poly.pdbx_seq_one_letter_code
_entity_poly.pdbx_strand_id
1 'polypeptide(L)'
;MAILEDTYNGFDHAAVAPLKQLGANDWVMELFHGPTLAFKDYALQVVGRLFDYVLAKRGERITIVGATSGDTGSAAIEACRDRENIDIFILHPKGRVSEVQRRQMTTVLSDNVHNLAVEGSFDDCQDLVKALFNDHGFRDEVGLSAVNSINWARIMCQIAYYFWAGAQLGSPDREISFSVPSGNFGNVYAGYAAMQ
;
A
#
# COMPACT_ATOMS: atom_id res chain seq x y z
N MET A 1 -2.42 9.34 -17.14
CA MET A 1 -3.20 10.41 -16.50
C MET A 1 -4.48 9.82 -15.89
N ALA A 2 -5.39 9.22 -16.65
CA ALA A 2 -6.67 8.71 -16.12
C ALA A 2 -6.56 7.81 -14.86
N ILE A 3 -5.59 6.89 -14.79
CA ILE A 3 -5.38 6.04 -13.61
C ILE A 3 -5.05 6.87 -12.34
N LEU A 4 -4.23 7.91 -12.46
CA LEU A 4 -3.88 8.74 -11.31
C LEU A 4 -5.05 9.61 -10.85
N GLU A 5 -5.79 10.18 -11.79
CA GLU A 5 -7.01 10.95 -11.52
C GLU A 5 -8.04 10.08 -10.81
N ASP A 6 -8.34 8.90 -11.35
CA ASP A 6 -9.25 7.93 -10.73
C ASP A 6 -8.78 7.48 -9.32
N THR A 7 -7.46 7.32 -9.15
CA THR A 7 -6.87 6.96 -7.85
C THR A 7 -7.11 8.03 -6.80
N TYR A 8 -6.74 9.28 -7.10
CA TYR A 8 -6.67 10.33 -6.08
C TYR A 8 -7.95 11.13 -5.92
N ASN A 9 -8.91 11.03 -6.86
CA ASN A 9 -10.26 11.57 -6.69
C ASN A 9 -11.04 10.92 -5.54
N GLY A 10 -10.65 9.72 -5.09
CA GLY A 10 -11.24 9.04 -3.95
C GLY A 10 -10.63 9.42 -2.58
N PHE A 11 -9.68 10.36 -2.55
CA PHE A 11 -9.08 10.84 -1.30
C PHE A 11 -9.88 11.98 -0.70
N ASP A 12 -9.97 12.04 0.63
CA ASP A 12 -10.83 12.99 1.36
C ASP A 12 -10.34 14.46 1.32
N HIS A 13 -9.17 14.73 0.75
CA HIS A 13 -8.61 16.09 0.68
C HIS A 13 -8.16 16.44 -0.74
N ALA A 14 -8.58 17.60 -1.23
CA ALA A 14 -8.29 18.06 -2.60
C ALA A 14 -6.78 18.19 -2.92
N ALA A 15 -5.95 18.48 -1.92
CA ALA A 15 -4.49 18.52 -2.09
C ALA A 15 -3.85 17.12 -1.97
N VAL A 16 -4.62 16.06 -1.75
CA VAL A 16 -4.21 14.67 -1.59
C VAL A 16 -3.23 14.45 -0.41
N ALA A 17 -2.12 15.16 -0.35
CA ALA A 17 -1.13 15.16 0.73
C ALA A 17 -0.87 16.60 1.24
N PRO A 18 -1.81 17.22 1.97
CA PRO A 18 -1.66 18.59 2.42
C PRO A 18 -0.54 18.74 3.43
N LEU A 19 0.10 19.92 3.40
CA LEU A 19 1.09 20.34 4.38
C LEU A 19 0.44 21.29 5.39
N LYS A 20 0.49 20.92 6.67
CA LYS A 20 0.01 21.76 7.77
C LYS A 20 1.17 22.36 8.52
N GLN A 21 1.24 23.69 8.55
CA GLN A 21 2.25 24.41 9.31
C GLN A 21 1.95 24.34 10.82
N LEU A 22 2.94 23.91 11.61
CA LEU A 22 2.86 23.87 13.07
C LEU A 22 3.69 24.97 13.73
N GLY A 23 4.72 25.45 13.08
CA GLY A 23 5.63 26.47 13.57
C GLY A 23 6.31 27.21 12.41
N ALA A 24 7.23 28.11 12.71
CA ALA A 24 7.90 28.92 11.69
C ALA A 24 8.59 28.07 10.61
N ASN A 25 9.16 26.92 11.01
CA ASN A 25 9.89 26.01 10.13
C ASN A 25 9.43 24.55 10.25
N ASP A 26 8.37 24.28 11.00
CA ASP A 26 7.88 22.94 11.27
C ASP A 26 6.56 22.70 10.56
N TRP A 27 6.50 21.61 9.81
CA TRP A 27 5.35 21.22 9.00
C TRP A 27 5.01 19.76 9.21
N VAL A 28 3.74 19.42 9.13
CA VAL A 28 3.26 18.03 9.06
C VAL A 28 2.69 17.79 7.67
N MET A 29 3.19 16.77 7.01
CA MET A 29 2.57 16.23 5.81
C MET A 29 1.54 15.18 6.22
N GLU A 30 0.27 15.48 5.95
CA GLU A 30 -0.84 14.61 6.31
C GLU A 30 -1.02 13.51 5.26
N LEU A 31 -0.66 12.28 5.60
CA LEU A 31 -0.73 11.11 4.72
C LEU A 31 -1.84 10.12 5.15
N PHE A 32 -2.96 10.65 5.65
CA PHE A 32 -4.09 9.84 6.13
C PHE A 32 -5.42 10.16 5.42
N HIS A 33 -5.38 10.83 4.27
CA HIS A 33 -6.57 11.18 3.49
C HIS A 33 -7.02 10.11 2.50
N GLY A 34 -6.34 8.98 2.47
CA GLY A 34 -6.74 7.83 1.65
C GLY A 34 -7.80 6.96 2.32
N PRO A 35 -8.37 5.98 1.59
CA PRO A 35 -9.53 5.21 2.03
C PRO A 35 -9.32 4.37 3.30
N THR A 36 -8.08 3.98 3.61
CA THR A 36 -7.78 3.23 4.84
C THR A 36 -7.08 4.07 5.92
N LEU A 37 -6.94 5.37 5.69
CA LEU A 37 -6.29 6.35 6.57
C LEU A 37 -4.81 6.05 6.81
N ALA A 38 -4.17 5.25 5.96
CA ALA A 38 -2.77 4.89 6.03
C ALA A 38 -1.99 5.52 4.87
N PHE A 39 -0.75 5.96 5.13
CA PHE A 39 0.14 6.47 4.07
C PHE A 39 0.36 5.46 2.92
N LYS A 40 0.11 4.19 3.17
CA LYS A 40 0.21 3.10 2.21
C LYS A 40 -0.79 3.22 1.06
N ASP A 41 -1.92 3.90 1.29
CA ASP A 41 -2.94 4.14 0.27
C ASP A 41 -2.38 4.90 -0.94
N TYR A 42 -1.49 5.86 -0.70
CA TYR A 42 -0.89 6.69 -1.76
C TYR A 42 -0.20 5.86 -2.84
N ALA A 43 0.43 4.78 -2.45
CA ALA A 43 1.09 3.88 -3.38
C ALA A 43 0.19 2.71 -3.80
N LEU A 44 -0.48 2.04 -2.86
CA LEU A 44 -1.21 0.82 -3.14
C LEU A 44 -2.42 1.05 -4.03
N GLN A 45 -3.12 2.18 -3.88
CA GLN A 45 -4.24 2.54 -4.76
C GLN A 45 -3.82 2.69 -6.24
N VAL A 46 -2.63 3.24 -6.47
CA VAL A 46 -2.05 3.32 -7.83
C VAL A 46 -1.63 1.94 -8.33
N VAL A 47 -0.92 1.18 -7.48
CA VAL A 47 -0.39 -0.14 -7.85
C VAL A 47 -1.50 -1.12 -8.18
N GLY A 48 -2.58 -1.16 -7.39
CA GLY A 48 -3.73 -2.03 -7.66
C GLY A 48 -4.38 -1.74 -9.02
N ARG A 49 -4.62 -0.46 -9.33
CA ARG A 49 -5.18 -0.04 -10.63
C ARG A 49 -4.23 -0.31 -11.79
N LEU A 50 -2.94 -0.09 -11.59
CA LEU A 50 -1.94 -0.33 -12.62
C LEU A 50 -1.81 -1.82 -12.93
N PHE A 51 -1.84 -2.68 -11.90
CA PHE A 51 -1.82 -4.13 -12.09
C PHE A 51 -3.04 -4.59 -12.87
N ASP A 52 -4.24 -4.21 -12.46
CA ASP A 52 -5.46 -4.58 -13.15
C ASP A 52 -5.46 -4.14 -14.63
N TYR A 53 -5.02 -2.91 -14.90
CA TYR A 53 -4.86 -2.41 -16.26
C TYR A 53 -3.88 -3.21 -17.13
N VAL A 54 -2.72 -3.59 -16.56
CA VAL A 54 -1.72 -4.38 -17.28
C VAL A 54 -2.20 -5.80 -17.50
N LEU A 55 -2.82 -6.42 -16.48
CA LEU A 55 -3.36 -7.76 -16.54
C LEU A 55 -4.49 -7.87 -17.57
N ALA A 56 -5.40 -6.90 -17.58
CA ALA A 56 -6.46 -6.83 -18.60
C ALA A 56 -5.90 -6.78 -20.02
N LYS A 57 -4.84 -6.00 -20.25
CA LYS A 57 -4.16 -5.95 -21.56
C LYS A 57 -3.50 -7.25 -21.98
N ARG A 58 -3.04 -8.05 -21.00
CA ARG A 58 -2.38 -9.33 -21.24
C ARG A 58 -3.35 -10.50 -21.30
N GLY A 59 -4.59 -10.33 -20.87
CA GLY A 59 -5.55 -11.40 -20.68
C GLY A 59 -5.13 -12.36 -19.56
N GLU A 60 -4.42 -11.85 -18.54
CA GLU A 60 -3.88 -12.60 -17.42
C GLU A 60 -4.63 -12.26 -16.13
N ARG A 61 -4.61 -13.20 -15.17
CA ARG A 61 -5.08 -12.98 -13.78
C ARG A 61 -3.95 -13.32 -12.82
N ILE A 62 -3.94 -12.69 -11.66
CA ILE A 62 -3.00 -13.02 -10.57
C ILE A 62 -3.73 -13.24 -9.25
N THR A 63 -3.10 -14.04 -8.40
CA THR A 63 -3.51 -14.21 -7.01
C THR A 63 -2.49 -13.54 -6.10
N ILE A 64 -2.91 -12.52 -5.38
CA ILE A 64 -2.08 -11.84 -4.39
C ILE A 64 -2.25 -12.53 -3.04
N VAL A 65 -1.15 -12.96 -2.42
CA VAL A 65 -1.16 -13.48 -1.05
C VAL A 65 -0.24 -12.64 -0.19
N GLY A 66 -0.73 -12.25 0.98
CA GLY A 66 0.05 -11.46 1.93
C GLY A 66 -0.26 -11.77 3.37
N ALA A 67 0.76 -11.68 4.24
CA ALA A 67 0.60 -11.68 5.69
C ALA A 67 0.59 -10.25 6.20
N THR A 68 -0.29 -9.96 7.15
CA THR A 68 -0.40 -8.64 7.75
C THR A 68 -0.60 -8.70 9.26
N SER A 69 -0.07 -7.70 9.95
CA SER A 69 -0.40 -7.43 11.36
C SER A 69 -1.18 -6.12 11.53
N GLY A 70 -1.60 -5.48 10.41
CA GLY A 70 -2.29 -4.18 10.47
C GLY A 70 -2.53 -3.52 9.11
N ASP A 71 -2.17 -2.25 8.99
CA ASP A 71 -2.55 -1.33 7.89
C ASP A 71 -2.11 -1.75 6.48
N THR A 72 -1.09 -2.61 6.33
CA THR A 72 -0.71 -3.08 5.00
C THR A 72 -1.78 -3.98 4.40
N GLY A 73 -2.41 -4.82 5.22
CA GLY A 73 -3.49 -5.69 4.78
C GLY A 73 -4.72 -4.90 4.33
N SER A 74 -5.20 -3.97 5.17
CA SER A 74 -6.35 -3.13 4.84
C SER A 74 -6.11 -2.29 3.58
N ALA A 75 -4.93 -1.67 3.45
CA ALA A 75 -4.59 -0.87 2.29
C ALA A 75 -4.45 -1.71 1.01
N ALA A 76 -3.93 -2.95 1.10
CA ALA A 76 -3.83 -3.87 -0.03
C ALA A 76 -5.22 -4.37 -0.47
N ILE A 77 -6.08 -4.74 0.48
CA ILE A 77 -7.45 -5.14 0.22
C ILE A 77 -8.19 -4.02 -0.51
N GLU A 78 -8.14 -2.79 0.03
CA GLU A 78 -8.83 -1.65 -0.56
C GLU A 78 -8.31 -1.30 -1.96
N ALA A 79 -7.03 -1.50 -2.22
CA ALA A 79 -6.44 -1.30 -3.54
C ALA A 79 -6.86 -2.35 -4.58
N CYS A 80 -7.11 -3.59 -4.11
CA CYS A 80 -7.41 -4.74 -4.98
C CYS A 80 -8.90 -5.08 -5.05
N ARG A 81 -9.74 -4.56 -4.14
CA ARG A 81 -11.18 -4.85 -4.13
C ARG A 81 -11.82 -4.49 -5.47
N ASP A 82 -12.76 -5.30 -5.90
CA ASP A 82 -13.53 -5.12 -7.13
C ASP A 82 -12.65 -5.05 -8.42
N ARG A 83 -11.42 -5.61 -8.40
CA ARG A 83 -10.56 -5.74 -9.57
C ARG A 83 -10.80 -7.08 -10.25
N GLU A 84 -11.15 -7.05 -11.52
CA GLU A 84 -11.55 -8.26 -12.27
C GLU A 84 -10.41 -9.27 -12.45
N ASN A 85 -9.17 -8.79 -12.50
CA ASN A 85 -7.99 -9.63 -12.81
C ASN A 85 -7.12 -9.96 -11.59
N ILE A 86 -7.58 -9.64 -10.38
CA ILE A 86 -6.84 -9.82 -9.15
C ILE A 86 -7.71 -10.50 -8.10
N ASP A 87 -7.26 -11.63 -7.57
CA ASP A 87 -7.77 -12.20 -6.34
C ASP A 87 -6.78 -11.90 -5.20
N ILE A 88 -7.28 -11.48 -4.02
CA ILE A 88 -6.41 -11.16 -2.89
C ILE A 88 -6.76 -11.95 -1.64
N PHE A 89 -5.74 -12.62 -1.09
CA PHE A 89 -5.81 -13.39 0.15
C PHE A 89 -4.91 -12.76 1.20
N ILE A 90 -5.50 -12.28 2.29
CA ILE A 90 -4.76 -11.68 3.40
C ILE A 90 -4.84 -12.59 4.64
N LEU A 91 -3.68 -13.06 5.07
CA LEU A 91 -3.51 -13.85 6.28
C LEU A 91 -3.18 -12.91 7.44
N HIS A 92 -3.90 -13.06 8.55
CA HIS A 92 -3.62 -12.32 9.76
C HIS A 92 -3.75 -13.19 11.02
N PRO A 93 -2.98 -12.93 12.08
CA PRO A 93 -3.05 -13.71 13.31
C PRO A 93 -4.39 -13.45 14.03
N LYS A 94 -5.12 -14.53 14.32
CA LYS A 94 -6.43 -14.46 14.97
C LYS A 94 -6.33 -13.80 16.35
N GLY A 95 -7.13 -12.75 16.56
CA GLY A 95 -7.16 -12.02 17.82
C GLY A 95 -5.91 -11.18 18.15
N ARG A 96 -4.95 -11.04 17.23
CA ARG A 96 -3.70 -10.30 17.45
C ARG A 96 -3.51 -9.10 16.51
N VAL A 97 -4.57 -8.66 15.88
CA VAL A 97 -4.66 -7.42 15.10
C VAL A 97 -5.59 -6.47 15.84
N SER A 98 -5.35 -5.17 15.77
CA SER A 98 -6.25 -4.19 16.40
C SER A 98 -7.66 -4.31 15.83
N GLU A 99 -8.68 -4.05 16.65
CA GLU A 99 -10.08 -4.20 16.24
C GLU A 99 -10.43 -3.30 15.05
N VAL A 100 -9.88 -2.09 15.01
CA VAL A 100 -10.07 -1.16 13.88
C VAL A 100 -9.52 -1.75 12.59
N GLN A 101 -8.26 -2.19 12.59
CA GLN A 101 -7.61 -2.78 11.42
C GLN A 101 -8.28 -4.09 10.99
N ARG A 102 -8.70 -4.91 11.95
CA ARG A 102 -9.46 -6.12 11.66
C ARG A 102 -10.76 -5.78 10.92
N ARG A 103 -11.50 -4.79 11.38
CA ARG A 103 -12.74 -4.34 10.72
C ARG A 103 -12.47 -3.77 9.34
N GLN A 104 -11.46 -2.94 9.18
CA GLN A 104 -11.08 -2.42 7.85
C GLN A 104 -10.83 -3.53 6.82
N MET A 105 -10.30 -4.69 7.25
CA MET A 105 -10.08 -5.83 6.36
C MET A 105 -11.35 -6.65 6.14
N THR A 106 -12.05 -6.99 7.22
CA THR A 106 -13.12 -8.01 7.20
C THR A 106 -14.49 -7.48 6.82
N THR A 107 -14.69 -6.17 6.73
CA THR A 107 -15.95 -5.56 6.27
C THR A 107 -16.01 -5.33 4.76
N VAL A 108 -14.91 -5.55 4.04
CA VAL A 108 -14.91 -5.54 2.58
C VAL A 108 -15.48 -6.87 2.08
N LEU A 109 -16.63 -6.78 1.40
CA LEU A 109 -17.42 -7.94 0.94
C LEU A 109 -17.32 -8.15 -0.58
N SER A 110 -16.20 -7.77 -1.20
CA SER A 110 -15.95 -8.01 -2.62
C SER A 110 -15.61 -9.47 -2.88
N ASP A 111 -16.11 -10.05 -3.95
CA ASP A 111 -15.96 -11.48 -4.27
C ASP A 111 -14.51 -11.92 -4.46
N ASN A 112 -13.62 -10.99 -4.83
CA ASN A 112 -12.21 -11.23 -5.03
C ASN A 112 -11.33 -11.00 -3.77
N VAL A 113 -11.95 -10.73 -2.60
CA VAL A 113 -11.25 -10.42 -1.34
C VAL A 113 -11.46 -11.52 -0.31
N HIS A 114 -10.39 -12.14 0.12
CA HIS A 114 -10.41 -13.25 1.07
C HIS A 114 -9.53 -12.95 2.29
N ASN A 115 -10.14 -12.96 3.49
CA ASN A 115 -9.45 -12.76 4.76
C ASN A 115 -9.35 -14.08 5.52
N LEU A 116 -8.14 -14.47 5.90
CA LEU A 116 -7.85 -15.71 6.60
C LEU A 116 -7.26 -15.43 7.99
N ALA A 117 -8.04 -15.71 9.04
CA ALA A 117 -7.57 -15.61 10.41
C ALA A 117 -6.84 -16.90 10.79
N VAL A 118 -5.53 -16.83 10.95
CA VAL A 118 -4.65 -17.95 11.29
C VAL A 118 -4.53 -18.08 12.82
N GLU A 119 -4.72 -19.28 13.35
CA GLU A 119 -4.44 -19.56 14.76
C GLU A 119 -2.93 -19.68 14.98
N GLY A 120 -2.27 -18.54 15.20
CA GLY A 120 -0.83 -18.44 15.32
C GLY A 120 -0.37 -17.00 15.52
N SER A 121 0.91 -16.78 15.28
CA SER A 121 1.57 -15.48 15.28
C SER A 121 1.58 -14.83 13.90
N PHE A 122 2.09 -13.60 13.82
CA PHE A 122 2.35 -12.97 12.52
C PHE A 122 3.46 -13.70 11.74
N ASP A 123 4.46 -14.24 12.45
CA ASP A 123 5.54 -15.01 11.84
C ASP A 123 5.01 -16.31 11.21
N ASP A 124 4.05 -16.98 11.86
CA ASP A 124 3.38 -18.15 11.28
C ASP A 124 2.65 -17.80 9.98
N CYS A 125 1.97 -16.65 9.93
CA CYS A 125 1.34 -16.17 8.70
C CYS A 125 2.38 -15.90 7.59
N GLN A 126 3.52 -15.31 7.95
CA GLN A 126 4.60 -15.06 6.99
C GLN A 126 5.23 -16.35 6.48
N ASP A 127 5.41 -17.34 7.34
CA ASP A 127 5.99 -18.62 6.95
C ASP A 127 5.06 -19.40 6.03
N LEU A 128 3.75 -19.34 6.25
CA LEU A 128 2.76 -19.87 5.29
C LEU A 128 2.89 -19.18 3.92
N VAL A 129 2.96 -17.86 3.87
CA VAL A 129 3.14 -17.11 2.62
C VAL A 129 4.45 -17.53 1.92
N LYS A 130 5.56 -17.63 2.66
CA LYS A 130 6.85 -18.09 2.10
C LYS A 130 6.75 -19.51 1.55
N ALA A 131 6.07 -20.42 2.27
CA ALA A 131 5.87 -21.80 1.82
C ALA A 131 5.11 -21.85 0.49
N LEU A 132 4.03 -21.06 0.34
CA LEU A 132 3.28 -20.94 -0.92
C LEU A 132 4.15 -20.45 -2.08
N PHE A 133 5.01 -19.45 -1.84
CA PHE A 133 5.94 -18.95 -2.87
C PHE A 133 7.06 -19.92 -3.23
N ASN A 134 7.45 -20.79 -2.30
CA ASN A 134 8.46 -21.84 -2.53
C ASN A 134 7.89 -23.07 -3.27
N ASP A 135 6.59 -23.28 -3.26
CA ASP A 135 5.92 -24.27 -4.11
C ASP A 135 5.76 -23.69 -5.52
N HIS A 136 6.76 -23.95 -6.35
CA HIS A 136 6.81 -23.39 -7.71
C HIS A 136 5.66 -23.87 -8.59
N GLY A 137 5.18 -25.11 -8.39
CA GLY A 137 4.04 -25.65 -9.14
C GLY A 137 2.77 -24.87 -8.85
N PHE A 138 2.44 -24.75 -7.58
CA PHE A 138 1.29 -23.97 -7.12
C PHE A 138 1.41 -22.49 -7.51
N ARG A 139 2.58 -21.87 -7.23
CA ARG A 139 2.85 -20.48 -7.54
C ARG A 139 2.54 -20.15 -9.01
N ASP A 140 3.05 -20.96 -9.92
CA ASP A 140 2.92 -20.72 -11.36
C ASP A 140 1.50 -21.04 -11.87
N GLU A 141 0.82 -22.02 -11.29
CA GLU A 141 -0.56 -22.38 -11.62
C GLU A 141 -1.56 -21.25 -11.30
N VAL A 142 -1.41 -20.62 -10.13
CA VAL A 142 -2.34 -19.56 -9.68
C VAL A 142 -1.85 -18.15 -10.00
N GLY A 143 -0.71 -17.98 -10.66
CA GLY A 143 -0.12 -16.68 -10.93
C GLY A 143 0.20 -15.93 -9.63
N LEU A 144 0.80 -16.60 -8.63
CA LEU A 144 0.98 -16.07 -7.29
C LEU A 144 1.87 -14.83 -7.29
N SER A 145 1.39 -13.76 -6.68
CA SER A 145 2.07 -12.48 -6.54
C SER A 145 2.00 -11.97 -5.10
N ALA A 146 2.86 -11.04 -4.76
CA ALA A 146 2.91 -10.44 -3.42
C ALA A 146 2.84 -8.92 -3.44
N VAL A 147 2.20 -8.37 -2.42
CA VAL A 147 2.24 -6.94 -2.12
C VAL A 147 3.08 -6.75 -0.87
N ASN A 148 4.35 -6.43 -1.04
CA ASN A 148 5.28 -6.21 0.06
C ASN A 148 5.84 -4.78 0.08
N SER A 149 6.50 -4.39 1.18
CA SER A 149 7.01 -3.04 1.39
C SER A 149 8.20 -2.66 0.49
N ILE A 150 8.89 -3.65 -0.08
CA ILE A 150 10.07 -3.45 -0.95
C ILE A 150 9.73 -3.49 -2.45
N ASN A 151 8.47 -3.57 -2.81
CA ASN A 151 8.03 -3.51 -4.20
C ASN A 151 8.36 -2.12 -4.78
N TRP A 152 9.14 -2.09 -5.89
CA TRP A 152 9.58 -0.84 -6.50
C TRP A 152 8.43 0.07 -6.93
N ALA A 153 7.34 -0.48 -7.45
CA ALA A 153 6.17 0.32 -7.84
C ALA A 153 5.57 1.06 -6.64
N ARG A 154 5.58 0.45 -5.43
CA ARG A 154 5.18 1.12 -4.20
C ARG A 154 6.14 2.24 -3.81
N ILE A 155 7.45 2.00 -3.91
CA ILE A 155 8.47 3.01 -3.58
C ILE A 155 8.36 4.18 -4.54
N MET A 156 8.27 3.92 -5.83
CA MET A 156 8.13 4.95 -6.86
C MET A 156 6.95 5.89 -6.60
N CYS A 157 5.78 5.35 -6.25
CA CYS A 157 4.61 6.18 -5.93
C CYS A 157 4.82 7.01 -4.65
N GLN A 158 5.66 6.55 -3.72
CA GLN A 158 5.96 7.29 -2.48
C GLN A 158 6.96 8.43 -2.72
N ILE A 159 7.79 8.37 -3.74
CA ILE A 159 8.68 9.48 -4.13
C ILE A 159 7.85 10.75 -4.39
N ALA A 160 6.67 10.61 -4.95
CA ALA A 160 5.83 11.74 -5.37
C ALA A 160 5.51 12.73 -4.24
N TYR A 161 5.18 12.27 -3.03
CA TYR A 161 4.84 13.19 -1.95
C TYR A 161 6.07 13.88 -1.33
N TYR A 162 7.27 13.32 -1.45
CA TYR A 162 8.51 14.03 -1.10
C TYR A 162 8.78 15.20 -2.07
N PHE A 163 8.65 14.95 -3.38
CA PHE A 163 8.72 16.02 -4.38
C PHE A 163 7.65 17.08 -4.16
N TRP A 164 6.42 16.65 -3.88
CA TRP A 164 5.33 17.57 -3.56
C TRP A 164 5.66 18.47 -2.39
N ALA A 165 6.10 17.90 -1.28
CA ALA A 165 6.49 18.67 -0.09
C ALA A 165 7.68 19.59 -0.38
N GLY A 166 8.70 19.10 -1.09
CA GLY A 166 9.85 19.87 -1.52
C GLY A 166 9.44 21.11 -2.32
N ALA A 167 8.64 20.91 -3.36
CA ALA A 167 8.16 22.00 -4.22
C ALA A 167 7.32 23.03 -3.45
N GLN A 168 6.46 22.59 -2.53
CA GLN A 168 5.64 23.50 -1.71
C GLN A 168 6.46 24.32 -0.71
N LEU A 169 7.56 23.80 -0.22
CA LEU A 169 8.40 24.43 0.80
C LEU A 169 9.62 25.16 0.24
N GLY A 170 9.78 25.19 -1.10
CA GLY A 170 10.79 26.00 -1.78
C GLY A 170 12.12 25.29 -2.06
N SER A 171 12.13 23.94 -2.14
CA SER A 171 13.30 23.21 -2.66
C SER A 171 13.50 23.53 -4.16
N PRO A 172 14.74 23.63 -4.69
CA PRO A 172 16.02 23.37 -4.01
C PRO A 172 16.63 24.59 -3.29
N ASP A 173 16.04 25.77 -3.41
CA ASP A 173 16.59 27.00 -2.82
C ASP A 173 16.52 27.00 -1.28
N ARG A 174 15.66 26.17 -0.72
CA ARG A 174 15.53 25.93 0.71
C ARG A 174 15.86 24.49 1.06
N GLU A 175 16.76 24.32 2.04
CA GLU A 175 17.07 23.00 2.61
C GLU A 175 15.88 22.47 3.42
N ILE A 176 15.48 21.22 3.16
CA ILE A 176 14.34 20.58 3.80
C ILE A 176 14.80 19.24 4.40
N SER A 177 14.45 19.01 5.66
CA SER A 177 14.68 17.76 6.35
C SER A 177 13.34 17.05 6.63
N PHE A 178 13.31 15.73 6.49
CA PHE A 178 12.14 14.91 6.76
C PHE A 178 12.35 14.01 7.97
N SER A 179 11.45 14.08 8.95
CA SER A 179 11.34 13.10 10.02
C SER A 179 10.28 12.08 9.65
N VAL A 180 10.67 10.82 9.45
CA VAL A 180 9.82 9.78 8.90
C VAL A 180 9.70 8.62 9.87
N PRO A 181 8.53 8.37 10.49
CA PRO A 181 8.31 7.17 11.28
C PRO A 181 8.29 5.95 10.36
N SER A 182 9.23 5.02 10.55
CA SER A 182 9.40 3.89 9.64
C SER A 182 9.89 2.64 10.35
N GLY A 183 9.27 1.49 10.04
CA GLY A 183 9.75 0.17 10.44
C GLY A 183 10.54 -0.52 9.32
N ASN A 184 9.94 -0.64 8.14
CA ASN A 184 10.52 -1.36 6.99
C ASN A 184 11.35 -0.47 6.05
N PHE A 185 11.58 0.77 6.38
CA PHE A 185 12.37 1.75 5.63
C PHE A 185 11.94 2.03 4.18
N GLY A 186 10.86 1.48 3.67
CA GLY A 186 10.40 1.68 2.29
C GLY A 186 10.09 3.15 1.98
N ASN A 187 9.37 3.82 2.86
CA ASN A 187 9.06 5.25 2.73
C ASN A 187 10.30 6.16 2.94
N VAL A 188 11.23 5.79 3.83
CA VAL A 188 12.50 6.49 3.99
C VAL A 188 13.36 6.36 2.73
N TYR A 189 13.40 5.16 2.15
CA TYR A 189 14.13 4.93 0.90
C TYR A 189 13.52 5.73 -0.26
N ALA A 190 12.19 5.90 -0.30
CA ALA A 190 11.55 6.77 -1.28
C ALA A 190 11.99 8.24 -1.12
N GLY A 191 12.18 8.72 0.12
CA GLY A 191 12.74 10.05 0.39
C GLY A 191 14.19 10.16 -0.07
N TYR A 192 15.01 9.14 0.19
CA TYR A 192 16.38 9.08 -0.33
C TYR A 192 16.42 9.10 -1.86
N ALA A 193 15.57 8.33 -2.51
CA ALA A 193 15.48 8.32 -3.98
C ALA A 193 14.96 9.64 -4.56
N ALA A 194 14.14 10.39 -3.83
CA ALA A 194 13.68 11.72 -4.23
C ALA A 194 14.80 12.76 -4.20
N MET A 195 15.85 12.54 -3.41
CA MET A 195 16.99 13.45 -3.25
C MET A 195 18.03 13.30 -4.36
N GLN A 196 18.05 12.16 -5.07
CA GLN A 196 19.00 11.88 -6.19
C GLN A 196 18.51 12.49 -7.51
#